data_57bf1d6d9a969c1ac29eecc24f276304
#
_entry.id   57bf1d6d9a969c1ac29eecc24f276304
#
_cell.length_a   1.000
_cell.length_b   1.000
_cell.length_c   1.000
_cell.angle_alpha   90.00
_cell.angle_beta   90.00
_cell.angle_gamma   90.00
#
_symmetry.space_group_name_H-M   'P 1'
#
loop_
_entity.id
_entity.type
_entity.pdbx_description
1 polymer ?
#
loop_
_entity_poly.entity_id
_entity_poly.type
_entity_poly.pdbx_seq_one_letter_code
_entity_poly.pdbx_strand_id
1 'polypeptide(L)'
;MRDNDFTKILAWPGYRVYRHEINENEKTLKLWVRRRRGNRKLVCSGCGQKFAEYHDVTEREVRDLPWGEFRTTVVIEVYRVRCPDCGVRVERVPQLPSKAPFSQRFEEAVGLACEGASARQVARRFGLTASTVRAIDLRCLERWDEQRKKTPLRQMGIDEIFLGKKTKFVTVVSNLENGEPLWLGAERKQETLDEFFRTQCTERQRERIEAACVDMWPAYTNSLQQWVPSCAIVYDKFHVLQHANRAVDEVRRAEFFRQGGAPRAVVKGKRWLLLTRWVNLTTDKQQQLNRLFSLNRRVMKAYLLKESLERLWMYTYEGAMLRYLESWIGQLRWQRLRPFEKLAHLLLNHLDGILNYCRVKVRFGVVEAINGNIKALLRRGRGYKNLRYLLLKAQRMAATRCEDCWGLLIIPNLDLQRQYAFTRAKVNNGVLIGGKRLTWKAAMWANLCVKIMSDGKMHVRRFERCDYCQRDLPIDADWCKSLPSMG
;
A
#
# COMPACT_ATOMS: atom_id res chain seq x y z
N MET A 1 -12.12 -29.27 -34.01
CA MET A 1 -10.69 -28.97 -33.75
C MET A 1 -9.93 -30.27 -33.51
N ARG A 2 -8.66 -30.34 -33.90
CA ARG A 2 -7.79 -31.51 -33.67
C ARG A 2 -7.05 -31.39 -32.35
N ASP A 3 -6.59 -32.48 -31.74
CA ASP A 3 -5.82 -32.47 -30.48
C ASP A 3 -4.58 -31.56 -30.55
N ASN A 4 -4.00 -31.41 -31.74
CA ASN A 4 -2.85 -30.52 -31.94
C ASN A 4 -3.22 -29.04 -31.79
N ASP A 5 -4.43 -28.63 -32.11
CA ASP A 5 -4.90 -27.25 -31.95
C ASP A 5 -5.13 -26.97 -30.47
N PHE A 6 -5.72 -27.89 -29.72
CA PHE A 6 -5.81 -27.78 -28.26
C PHE A 6 -4.46 -27.76 -27.57
N THR A 7 -3.46 -28.49 -28.11
CA THR A 7 -2.08 -28.45 -27.60
C THR A 7 -1.47 -27.04 -27.75
N LYS A 8 -1.68 -26.39 -28.89
CA LYS A 8 -1.20 -25.02 -29.13
C LYS A 8 -1.89 -24.00 -28.23
N ILE A 9 -3.20 -24.12 -28.02
CA ILE A 9 -4.02 -23.22 -27.21
C ILE A 9 -3.70 -23.42 -25.72
N LEU A 10 -3.66 -24.67 -25.25
CA LEU A 10 -3.30 -24.99 -23.87
C LEU A 10 -1.90 -24.47 -23.52
N ALA A 11 -0.96 -24.57 -24.48
CA ALA A 11 0.40 -24.05 -24.37
C ALA A 11 1.15 -24.47 -23.10
N TRP A 12 0.90 -25.66 -22.56
CA TRP A 12 1.63 -26.20 -21.42
C TRP A 12 3.01 -26.69 -21.85
N PRO A 13 4.12 -26.08 -21.40
CA PRO A 13 5.46 -26.47 -21.78
C PRO A 13 5.74 -27.94 -21.45
N GLY A 14 6.23 -28.70 -22.43
CA GLY A 14 6.59 -30.11 -22.26
C GLY A 14 5.41 -31.10 -22.30
N TYR A 15 4.21 -30.64 -22.54
CA TYR A 15 3.00 -31.48 -22.64
C TYR A 15 2.32 -31.33 -24.00
N ARG A 16 1.54 -32.36 -24.37
CA ARG A 16 0.66 -32.33 -25.52
C ARG A 16 -0.73 -32.90 -25.16
N VAL A 17 -1.77 -32.34 -25.70
CA VAL A 17 -3.12 -32.92 -25.63
C VAL A 17 -3.15 -34.13 -26.53
N TYR A 18 -3.69 -35.22 -26.05
CA TYR A 18 -3.90 -36.48 -26.84
C TYR A 18 -5.34 -36.94 -26.85
N ARG A 19 -6.19 -36.34 -26.04
CA ARG A 19 -7.64 -36.55 -26.02
C ARG A 19 -8.31 -35.28 -25.54
N HIS A 20 -9.47 -34.98 -26.09
CA HIS A 20 -10.33 -33.90 -25.62
C HIS A 20 -11.79 -34.36 -25.59
N GLU A 21 -12.60 -33.71 -24.78
CA GLU A 21 -14.04 -33.93 -24.67
C GLU A 21 -14.70 -32.55 -24.44
N ILE A 22 -15.69 -32.24 -25.26
CA ILE A 22 -16.46 -31.00 -25.21
C ILE A 22 -17.90 -31.35 -24.90
N ASN A 23 -18.46 -30.76 -23.85
CA ASN A 23 -19.89 -30.82 -23.55
C ASN A 23 -20.47 -29.42 -23.76
N GLU A 24 -21.18 -29.25 -24.86
CA GLU A 24 -21.76 -27.94 -25.23
C GLU A 24 -22.91 -27.54 -24.31
N ASN A 25 -23.66 -28.49 -23.76
CA ASN A 25 -24.78 -28.24 -22.86
C ASN A 25 -24.29 -27.70 -21.50
N GLU A 26 -23.26 -28.31 -20.94
CA GLU A 26 -22.69 -27.94 -19.66
C GLU A 26 -21.58 -26.87 -19.79
N LYS A 27 -21.22 -26.48 -21.01
CA LYS A 27 -20.09 -25.58 -21.30
C LYS A 27 -18.80 -26.02 -20.62
N THR A 28 -18.45 -27.30 -20.77
CA THR A 28 -17.23 -27.88 -20.22
C THR A 28 -16.31 -28.40 -21.32
N LEU A 29 -15.00 -28.18 -21.12
CA LEU A 29 -13.95 -28.73 -21.97
C LEU A 29 -12.95 -29.48 -21.09
N LYS A 30 -12.80 -30.80 -21.38
CA LYS A 30 -11.88 -31.68 -20.69
C LYS A 30 -10.73 -32.08 -21.63
N LEU A 31 -9.49 -31.84 -21.19
CA LEU A 31 -8.29 -32.09 -21.98
C LEU A 31 -7.38 -33.07 -21.24
N TRP A 32 -7.03 -34.19 -21.90
CA TRP A 32 -6.04 -35.12 -21.37
C TRP A 32 -4.69 -34.81 -21.96
N VAL A 33 -3.68 -34.63 -21.11
CA VAL A 33 -2.33 -34.25 -21.50
C VAL A 33 -1.33 -35.34 -21.13
N ARG A 34 -0.33 -35.52 -22.00
CA ARG A 34 0.83 -36.37 -21.73
C ARG A 34 2.11 -35.66 -22.07
N ARG A 35 3.21 -36.13 -21.48
CA ARG A 35 4.56 -35.58 -21.72
C ARG A 35 4.97 -35.73 -23.18
N ARG A 36 5.66 -34.71 -23.69
CA ARG A 36 6.36 -34.83 -25.00
C ARG A 36 7.64 -35.62 -24.82
N ARG A 37 8.12 -36.24 -25.92
CA ARG A 37 9.36 -37.10 -25.91
C ARG A 37 10.57 -36.42 -25.26
N GLY A 38 10.77 -35.13 -25.40
CA GLY A 38 11.84 -34.37 -24.80
C GLY A 38 11.68 -34.06 -23.28
N ASN A 39 10.51 -34.29 -22.69
CA ASN A 39 10.21 -33.98 -21.30
C ASN A 39 10.04 -35.24 -20.42
N ARG A 40 11.01 -36.17 -20.49
CA ARG A 40 10.91 -37.45 -19.78
C ARG A 40 11.49 -37.43 -18.37
N LYS A 41 12.38 -36.49 -18.07
CA LYS A 41 13.03 -36.42 -16.75
C LYS A 41 12.05 -35.91 -15.70
N LEU A 42 11.87 -36.69 -14.64
CA LEU A 42 11.06 -36.36 -13.49
C LEU A 42 11.89 -35.59 -12.45
N VAL A 43 11.36 -34.54 -11.86
CA VAL A 43 12.09 -33.70 -10.91
C VAL A 43 11.52 -33.92 -9.51
N CYS A 44 12.33 -34.33 -8.56
CA CYS A 44 11.92 -34.47 -7.16
C CYS A 44 11.41 -33.12 -6.61
N SER A 45 10.24 -33.11 -5.99
CA SER A 45 9.69 -31.88 -5.39
C SER A 45 10.47 -31.41 -4.14
N GLY A 46 11.23 -32.27 -3.50
CA GLY A 46 12.06 -31.94 -2.33
C GLY A 46 13.38 -31.29 -2.72
N CYS A 47 14.31 -32.08 -3.30
CA CYS A 47 15.69 -31.65 -3.57
C CYS A 47 15.91 -31.13 -5.00
N GLY A 48 14.98 -31.36 -5.94
CA GLY A 48 15.13 -30.94 -7.34
C GLY A 48 15.97 -31.89 -8.20
N GLN A 49 16.42 -33.03 -7.69
CA GLN A 49 17.14 -34.06 -8.46
C GLN A 49 16.26 -34.62 -9.59
N LYS A 50 16.86 -35.03 -10.69
CA LYS A 50 16.18 -35.53 -11.89
C LYS A 50 16.27 -37.04 -11.98
N PHE A 51 15.16 -37.70 -12.26
CA PHE A 51 15.02 -39.15 -12.37
C PHE A 51 14.47 -39.52 -13.74
N ALA A 52 14.89 -40.69 -14.27
CA ALA A 52 14.33 -41.28 -15.47
C ALA A 52 13.19 -42.25 -15.14
N GLU A 53 13.27 -42.88 -13.97
CA GLU A 53 12.34 -43.89 -13.48
C GLU A 53 11.37 -43.29 -12.47
N TYR A 54 10.20 -43.89 -12.37
CA TYR A 54 9.15 -43.49 -11.41
C TYR A 54 8.81 -44.69 -10.50
N HIS A 55 8.33 -44.36 -9.30
CA HIS A 55 7.79 -45.33 -8.37
C HIS A 55 6.38 -45.76 -8.75
N ASP A 56 5.50 -44.78 -8.97
CA ASP A 56 4.13 -44.97 -9.44
C ASP A 56 3.62 -43.69 -10.12
N VAL A 57 2.40 -43.80 -10.68
CA VAL A 57 1.73 -42.73 -11.40
C VAL A 57 0.28 -42.60 -10.92
N THR A 58 -0.20 -41.36 -10.82
CA THR A 58 -1.60 -41.06 -10.51
C THR A 58 -2.11 -40.00 -11.46
N GLU A 59 -3.36 -40.11 -11.87
CA GLU A 59 -4.04 -39.06 -12.63
C GLU A 59 -4.52 -37.96 -11.68
N ARG A 60 -4.33 -36.72 -12.09
CA ARG A 60 -4.87 -35.52 -11.42
C ARG A 60 -5.73 -34.73 -12.40
N GLU A 61 -6.88 -34.36 -11.94
CA GLU A 61 -7.76 -33.43 -12.63
C GLU A 61 -7.64 -32.05 -12.04
N VAL A 62 -7.31 -31.06 -12.86
CA VAL A 62 -7.09 -29.67 -12.42
C VAL A 62 -7.86 -28.72 -13.31
N ARG A 63 -8.49 -27.73 -12.69
CA ARG A 63 -9.14 -26.64 -13.39
C ARG A 63 -8.10 -25.67 -13.95
N ASP A 64 -8.28 -25.29 -15.20
CA ASP A 64 -7.45 -24.33 -15.90
C ASP A 64 -8.26 -23.08 -16.31
N LEU A 65 -7.63 -22.12 -16.98
CA LEU A 65 -8.29 -20.94 -17.49
C LEU A 65 -9.45 -21.35 -18.43
N PRO A 66 -10.59 -20.67 -18.34
CA PRO A 66 -11.70 -20.93 -19.25
C PRO A 66 -11.29 -20.64 -20.69
N TRP A 67 -11.78 -21.43 -21.62
CA TRP A 67 -11.62 -21.17 -23.04
C TRP A 67 -12.95 -20.69 -23.62
N GLY A 68 -13.03 -19.40 -23.91
CA GLY A 68 -14.29 -18.75 -24.22
C GLY A 68 -15.28 -18.91 -23.05
N GLU A 69 -16.44 -19.46 -23.31
CA GLU A 69 -17.47 -19.76 -22.30
C GLU A 69 -17.28 -21.12 -21.61
N PHE A 70 -16.35 -21.98 -22.12
CA PHE A 70 -16.13 -23.31 -21.60
C PHE A 70 -15.27 -23.34 -20.35
N ARG A 71 -15.75 -23.98 -19.30
CA ARG A 71 -14.96 -24.30 -18.12
C ARG A 71 -13.96 -25.39 -18.45
N THR A 72 -12.67 -25.06 -18.48
CA THR A 72 -11.62 -26.00 -18.90
C THR A 72 -11.05 -26.76 -17.71
N THR A 73 -10.94 -28.09 -17.89
CA THR A 73 -10.31 -29.02 -16.96
C THR A 73 -9.22 -29.80 -17.69
N VAL A 74 -8.05 -29.94 -17.05
CA VAL A 74 -6.90 -30.67 -17.58
C VAL A 74 -6.68 -31.91 -16.74
N VAL A 75 -6.62 -33.07 -17.36
CA VAL A 75 -6.24 -34.34 -16.75
C VAL A 75 -4.79 -34.62 -17.09
N ILE A 76 -3.96 -34.81 -16.06
CA ILE A 76 -2.52 -35.01 -16.19
C ILE A 76 -2.04 -36.18 -15.34
N GLU A 77 -1.18 -36.99 -15.90
CA GLU A 77 -0.43 -38.01 -15.17
C GLU A 77 0.69 -37.31 -14.33
N VAL A 78 0.68 -37.59 -13.03
CA VAL A 78 1.68 -37.08 -12.07
C VAL A 78 2.39 -38.26 -11.46
N TYR A 79 3.70 -38.26 -11.53
CA TYR A 79 4.58 -39.35 -11.13
C TYR A 79 5.12 -39.16 -9.73
N ARG A 80 5.33 -40.26 -8.99
CA ARG A 80 6.15 -40.25 -7.78
C ARG A 80 7.53 -40.84 -8.11
N VAL A 81 8.57 -40.23 -7.56
CA VAL A 81 9.98 -40.70 -7.72
C VAL A 81 10.49 -41.20 -6.37
N ARG A 82 11.35 -42.26 -6.43
CA ARG A 82 12.07 -42.73 -5.26
C ARG A 82 13.39 -41.97 -5.17
N CYS A 83 13.41 -40.90 -4.38
CA CYS A 83 14.60 -40.09 -4.19
C CYS A 83 15.44 -40.62 -3.03
N PRO A 84 16.75 -40.81 -3.18
CA PRO A 84 17.63 -41.27 -2.09
C PRO A 84 17.58 -40.37 -0.87
N ASP A 85 17.59 -39.06 -1.08
CA ASP A 85 17.65 -38.07 0.00
C ASP A 85 16.28 -37.75 0.61
N CYS A 86 15.19 -37.79 -0.20
CA CYS A 86 13.87 -37.31 0.19
C CYS A 86 12.84 -38.42 0.40
N GLY A 87 13.16 -39.68 0.08
CA GLY A 87 12.22 -40.80 0.04
C GLY A 87 11.28 -40.73 -1.17
N VAL A 88 10.14 -41.39 -1.09
CA VAL A 88 9.13 -41.35 -2.16
C VAL A 88 8.42 -39.98 -2.17
N ARG A 89 8.60 -39.24 -3.27
CA ARG A 89 8.06 -37.89 -3.44
C ARG A 89 7.32 -37.74 -4.77
N VAL A 90 6.29 -36.90 -4.75
CA VAL A 90 5.63 -36.45 -5.99
C VAL A 90 6.62 -35.61 -6.78
N GLU A 91 6.61 -35.72 -8.09
CA GLU A 91 7.43 -34.90 -8.96
C GLU A 91 7.00 -33.41 -8.92
N ARG A 92 7.94 -32.53 -9.24
CA ARG A 92 7.64 -31.11 -9.44
C ARG A 92 7.13 -30.88 -10.86
N VAL A 93 5.85 -30.54 -10.98
CA VAL A 93 5.22 -30.11 -12.23
C VAL A 93 5.02 -28.60 -12.17
N PRO A 94 5.71 -27.82 -13.02
CA PRO A 94 5.62 -26.34 -12.96
C PRO A 94 4.21 -25.80 -13.07
N GLN A 95 3.34 -26.47 -13.85
CA GLN A 95 1.95 -26.08 -14.04
C GLN A 95 1.04 -26.37 -12.82
N LEU A 96 1.54 -27.13 -11.84
CA LEU A 96 0.82 -27.55 -10.64
C LEU A 96 1.53 -27.06 -9.39
N PRO A 97 1.34 -25.79 -8.99
CA PRO A 97 2.12 -25.17 -7.90
C PRO A 97 1.77 -25.73 -6.53
N SER A 98 0.66 -26.43 -6.40
CA SER A 98 0.16 -26.98 -5.14
C SER A 98 -0.60 -28.28 -5.36
N LYS A 99 -1.02 -28.93 -4.24
CA LYS A 99 -1.94 -30.08 -4.29
C LYS A 99 -3.39 -29.69 -4.62
N ALA A 100 -3.69 -28.39 -4.69
CA ALA A 100 -5.04 -27.92 -5.04
C ALA A 100 -5.41 -28.29 -6.49
N PRO A 101 -6.70 -28.47 -6.82
CA PRO A 101 -7.15 -28.88 -8.14
C PRO A 101 -7.19 -27.69 -9.12
N PHE A 102 -6.10 -26.92 -9.17
CA PHE A 102 -5.99 -25.71 -10.02
C PHE A 102 -4.61 -25.65 -10.67
N SER A 103 -4.57 -25.21 -11.95
CA SER A 103 -3.32 -24.90 -12.62
C SER A 103 -2.72 -23.60 -12.08
N GLN A 104 -1.40 -23.43 -12.25
CA GLN A 104 -0.70 -22.21 -11.81
C GLN A 104 -1.31 -20.96 -12.40
N ARG A 105 -1.53 -20.94 -13.72
CA ARG A 105 -2.08 -19.76 -14.41
C ARG A 105 -3.54 -19.46 -14.01
N PHE A 106 -4.33 -20.48 -13.64
CA PHE A 106 -5.65 -20.26 -13.07
C PHE A 106 -5.57 -19.60 -11.69
N GLU A 107 -4.68 -20.09 -10.82
CA GLU A 107 -4.42 -19.44 -9.53
C GLU A 107 -3.95 -17.99 -9.69
N GLU A 108 -3.04 -17.74 -10.64
CA GLU A 108 -2.54 -16.40 -10.95
C GLU A 108 -3.66 -15.45 -11.43
N ALA A 109 -4.55 -15.92 -12.30
CA ALA A 109 -5.69 -15.14 -12.75
C ALA A 109 -6.69 -14.80 -11.62
N VAL A 110 -6.92 -15.75 -10.72
CA VAL A 110 -7.74 -15.53 -9.51
C VAL A 110 -7.05 -14.55 -8.57
N GLY A 111 -5.74 -14.70 -8.33
CA GLY A 111 -4.95 -13.80 -7.49
C GLY A 111 -4.95 -12.37 -8.02
N LEU A 112 -4.72 -12.20 -9.32
CA LEU A 112 -4.78 -10.90 -9.99
C LEU A 112 -6.17 -10.25 -9.86
N ALA A 113 -7.24 -11.02 -10.06
CA ALA A 113 -8.60 -10.52 -9.86
C ALA A 113 -8.87 -10.07 -8.41
N CYS A 114 -8.19 -10.68 -7.43
CA CYS A 114 -8.28 -10.31 -6.02
C CYS A 114 -7.56 -9.00 -5.67
N GLU A 115 -6.73 -8.44 -6.53
CA GLU A 115 -6.10 -7.13 -6.32
C GLU A 115 -7.15 -6.01 -6.37
N GLY A 116 -8.10 -6.07 -7.31
CA GLY A 116 -9.14 -5.06 -7.49
C GLY A 116 -10.48 -5.35 -6.82
N ALA A 117 -10.78 -6.64 -6.53
CA ALA A 117 -12.11 -7.07 -6.09
C ALA A 117 -12.09 -7.84 -4.77
N SER A 118 -13.25 -7.94 -4.11
CA SER A 118 -13.41 -8.77 -2.92
C SER A 118 -13.45 -10.27 -3.29
N ALA A 119 -13.02 -11.14 -2.36
CA ALA A 119 -13.05 -12.59 -2.57
C ALA A 119 -14.46 -13.13 -2.95
N ARG A 120 -15.54 -12.49 -2.50
CA ARG A 120 -16.92 -12.85 -2.91
C ARG A 120 -17.21 -12.50 -4.37
N GLN A 121 -16.75 -11.36 -4.85
CA GLN A 121 -16.93 -10.95 -6.26
C GLN A 121 -16.12 -11.85 -7.18
N VAL A 122 -14.86 -12.13 -6.83
CA VAL A 122 -14.00 -13.05 -7.57
C VAL A 122 -14.58 -14.46 -7.56
N ALA A 123 -15.11 -14.92 -6.43
CA ALA A 123 -15.75 -16.23 -6.31
C ALA A 123 -16.93 -16.38 -7.30
N ARG A 124 -17.78 -15.37 -7.41
CA ARG A 124 -18.88 -15.36 -8.41
C ARG A 124 -18.35 -15.42 -9.84
N ARG A 125 -17.32 -14.62 -10.15
CA ARG A 125 -16.74 -14.56 -11.50
C ARG A 125 -16.14 -15.90 -11.95
N PHE A 126 -15.44 -16.58 -11.04
CA PHE A 126 -14.75 -17.83 -11.34
C PHE A 126 -15.55 -19.08 -10.98
N GLY A 127 -16.79 -18.97 -10.47
CA GLY A 127 -17.60 -20.11 -10.02
C GLY A 127 -16.89 -20.91 -8.91
N LEU A 128 -16.37 -20.21 -7.90
CA LEU A 128 -15.66 -20.77 -6.74
C LEU A 128 -16.35 -20.36 -5.44
N THR A 129 -15.96 -20.97 -4.33
CA THR A 129 -16.32 -20.47 -3.01
C THR A 129 -15.39 -19.33 -2.60
N ALA A 130 -15.87 -18.41 -1.77
CA ALA A 130 -15.03 -17.32 -1.27
C ALA A 130 -13.87 -17.81 -0.39
N SER A 131 -13.99 -18.99 0.24
CA SER A 131 -12.91 -19.65 0.98
C SER A 131 -11.81 -20.15 0.05
N THR A 132 -12.19 -20.81 -1.05
CA THR A 132 -11.26 -21.26 -2.09
C THR A 132 -10.50 -20.09 -2.70
N VAL A 133 -11.20 -19.00 -3.05
CA VAL A 133 -10.57 -17.79 -3.58
C VAL A 133 -9.54 -17.20 -2.60
N ARG A 134 -9.88 -17.11 -1.30
CA ARG A 134 -8.91 -16.63 -0.29
C ARG A 134 -7.69 -17.54 -0.16
N ALA A 135 -7.88 -18.86 -0.25
CA ALA A 135 -6.77 -19.80 -0.20
C ALA A 135 -5.84 -19.69 -1.42
N ILE A 136 -6.42 -19.51 -2.62
CA ILE A 136 -5.65 -19.26 -3.85
C ILE A 136 -4.89 -17.92 -3.74
N ASP A 137 -5.57 -16.85 -3.39
CA ASP A 137 -4.99 -15.52 -3.26
C ASP A 137 -3.83 -15.51 -2.25
N LEU A 138 -4.00 -16.18 -1.09
CA LEU A 138 -2.93 -16.31 -0.10
C LEU A 138 -1.70 -17.02 -0.68
N ARG A 139 -1.86 -18.15 -1.38
CA ARG A 139 -0.74 -18.85 -2.02
C ARG A 139 -0.04 -18.01 -3.09
N CYS A 140 -0.81 -17.22 -3.86
CA CYS A 140 -0.22 -16.30 -4.85
C CYS A 140 0.61 -15.21 -4.18
N LEU A 141 0.11 -14.65 -3.08
CA LEU A 141 0.81 -13.61 -2.31
C LEU A 141 2.06 -14.16 -1.61
N GLU A 142 2.00 -15.37 -1.08
CA GLU A 142 3.17 -16.04 -0.46
C GLU A 142 4.26 -16.28 -1.49
N ARG A 143 3.94 -16.84 -2.66
CA ARG A 143 4.91 -16.99 -3.76
C ARG A 143 5.51 -15.66 -4.21
N TRP A 144 4.71 -14.60 -4.28
CA TRP A 144 5.19 -13.27 -4.59
C TRP A 144 6.14 -12.73 -3.50
N ASP A 145 5.81 -12.91 -2.21
CA ASP A 145 6.63 -12.45 -1.08
C ASP A 145 8.00 -13.16 -1.02
N GLU A 146 8.04 -14.44 -1.40
CA GLU A 146 9.28 -15.23 -1.48
C GLU A 146 10.24 -14.75 -2.57
N GLN A 147 9.70 -14.22 -3.67
CA GLN A 147 10.48 -13.83 -4.86
C GLN A 147 10.92 -12.36 -4.84
N ARG A 148 10.27 -11.53 -4.06
CA ARG A 148 10.55 -10.09 -4.05
C ARG A 148 11.80 -9.73 -3.24
N LYS A 149 12.50 -8.67 -3.68
CA LYS A 149 13.56 -8.07 -2.89
C LYS A 149 12.96 -7.27 -1.73
N LYS A 150 13.43 -7.53 -0.52
CA LYS A 150 13.06 -6.76 0.67
C LYS A 150 13.98 -5.55 0.81
N THR A 151 13.40 -4.38 0.98
CA THR A 151 14.15 -3.13 1.19
C THR A 151 14.68 -3.09 2.64
N PRO A 152 15.94 -2.69 2.87
CA PRO A 152 16.46 -2.49 4.21
C PRO A 152 15.61 -1.48 4.99
N LEU A 153 15.45 -1.68 6.29
CA LEU A 153 14.71 -0.80 7.16
C LEU A 153 15.69 0.19 7.83
N ARG A 154 15.64 1.46 7.44
CA ARG A 154 16.39 2.56 8.09
C ARG A 154 15.45 3.51 8.81
N GLN A 155 14.34 3.85 8.20
CA GLN A 155 13.33 4.70 8.81
C GLN A 155 12.03 3.91 8.98
N MET A 156 11.62 3.71 10.22
CA MET A 156 10.40 2.98 10.53
C MET A 156 9.28 3.90 10.98
N GLY A 157 8.04 3.52 10.66
CA GLY A 157 6.83 4.13 11.19
C GLY A 157 6.10 3.12 12.06
N ILE A 158 5.62 3.55 13.21
CA ILE A 158 4.81 2.74 14.11
C ILE A 158 3.53 3.52 14.41
N ASP A 159 2.40 2.90 14.14
CA ASP A 159 1.07 3.47 14.41
C ASP A 159 0.07 2.36 14.65
N GLU A 160 -1.16 2.69 14.98
CA GLU A 160 -2.21 1.72 15.19
C GLU A 160 -3.44 1.93 14.32
N ILE A 161 -4.10 0.80 14.03
CA ILE A 161 -5.38 0.79 13.35
C ILE A 161 -6.43 0.13 14.24
N PHE A 162 -7.55 0.82 14.43
CA PHE A 162 -8.71 0.25 15.09
C PHE A 162 -9.48 -0.67 14.15
N LEU A 163 -9.57 -1.95 14.49
CA LEU A 163 -10.26 -2.97 13.68
C LEU A 163 -11.71 -3.23 14.10
N GLY A 164 -12.16 -2.68 15.21
CA GLY A 164 -13.52 -2.86 15.73
C GLY A 164 -13.58 -3.47 17.12
N LYS A 165 -14.79 -3.86 17.58
CA LYS A 165 -15.03 -4.19 18.99
C LYS A 165 -14.28 -5.42 19.51
N LYS A 166 -14.01 -6.43 18.68
CA LYS A 166 -13.36 -7.69 19.09
C LYS A 166 -11.83 -7.57 19.17
N THR A 167 -11.21 -7.06 18.11
CA THR A 167 -9.77 -6.78 18.07
C THR A 167 -9.62 -5.27 18.02
N LYS A 168 -9.53 -4.64 19.19
CA LYS A 168 -9.61 -3.17 19.30
C LYS A 168 -8.56 -2.48 18.43
N PHE A 169 -7.30 -2.84 18.59
CA PHE A 169 -6.18 -2.20 17.88
C PHE A 169 -5.26 -3.25 17.29
N VAL A 170 -4.63 -2.86 16.19
CA VAL A 170 -3.51 -3.57 15.57
C VAL A 170 -2.38 -2.57 15.40
N THR A 171 -1.22 -2.91 15.94
CA THR A 171 0.02 -2.15 15.73
C THR A 171 0.53 -2.43 14.32
N VAL A 172 0.84 -1.37 13.60
CA VAL A 172 1.39 -1.40 12.23
C VAL A 172 2.82 -0.92 12.26
N VAL A 173 3.75 -1.76 11.86
CA VAL A 173 5.14 -1.36 11.62
C VAL A 173 5.35 -1.23 10.11
N SER A 174 5.96 -0.13 9.68
CA SER A 174 6.13 0.20 8.27
C SER A 174 7.51 0.76 7.96
N ASN A 175 7.96 0.61 6.72
CA ASN A 175 9.14 1.27 6.19
C ASN A 175 8.73 2.61 5.56
N LEU A 176 9.27 3.72 6.09
CA LEU A 176 8.92 5.07 5.63
C LEU A 176 9.61 5.46 4.33
N GLU A 177 10.65 4.75 3.91
CA GLU A 177 11.37 5.06 2.66
C GLU A 177 10.57 4.65 1.43
N ASN A 178 9.92 3.47 1.48
CA ASN A 178 9.15 2.91 0.36
C ASN A 178 7.64 2.81 0.60
N GLY A 179 7.16 3.09 1.81
CA GLY A 179 5.73 3.03 2.14
C GLY A 179 5.18 1.61 2.32
N GLU A 180 6.05 0.65 2.62
CA GLU A 180 5.67 -0.74 2.80
C GLU A 180 5.29 -1.06 4.26
N PRO A 181 4.11 -1.64 4.54
CA PRO A 181 3.83 -2.22 5.85
C PRO A 181 4.67 -3.50 6.02
N LEU A 182 5.44 -3.58 7.10
CA LEU A 182 6.34 -4.70 7.37
C LEU A 182 5.72 -5.74 8.28
N TRP A 183 4.91 -5.30 9.23
CA TRP A 183 4.35 -6.18 10.24
C TRP A 183 3.04 -5.64 10.82
N LEU A 184 2.18 -6.57 11.25
CA LEU A 184 0.92 -6.30 11.93
C LEU A 184 0.86 -7.12 13.21
N GLY A 185 0.86 -6.47 14.37
CA GLY A 185 0.73 -7.10 15.68
C GLY A 185 -0.63 -6.85 16.32
N ALA A 186 -1.13 -7.85 17.03
CA ALA A 186 -2.36 -7.70 17.78
C ALA A 186 -2.13 -6.82 19.01
N GLU A 187 -3.10 -5.94 19.32
CA GLU A 187 -3.07 -4.98 20.42
C GLU A 187 -2.07 -3.82 20.25
N ARG A 188 -1.98 -2.97 21.29
CA ARG A 188 -1.17 -1.73 21.34
C ARG A 188 -0.35 -1.72 22.64
N LYS A 189 0.43 -2.77 22.84
CA LYS A 189 1.25 -2.96 24.03
C LYS A 189 2.74 -2.91 23.68
N GLN A 190 3.58 -2.73 24.68
CA GLN A 190 5.03 -2.79 24.51
C GLN A 190 5.45 -4.16 24.00
N GLU A 191 4.92 -5.24 24.59
CA GLU A 191 5.22 -6.62 24.25
C GLU A 191 4.90 -6.93 22.79
N THR A 192 3.88 -6.27 22.23
CA THR A 192 3.52 -6.41 20.81
C THR A 192 4.63 -5.88 19.90
N LEU A 193 5.21 -4.72 20.20
CA LEU A 193 6.33 -4.18 19.44
C LEU A 193 7.62 -4.95 19.70
N ASP A 194 7.84 -5.41 20.92
CA ASP A 194 8.98 -6.28 21.28
C ASP A 194 8.96 -7.59 20.47
N GLU A 195 7.78 -8.16 20.22
CA GLU A 195 7.61 -9.33 19.36
C GLU A 195 8.10 -9.06 17.92
N PHE A 196 7.80 -7.89 17.37
CA PHE A 196 8.33 -7.50 16.05
C PHE A 196 9.86 -7.52 16.04
N PHE A 197 10.52 -6.89 16.99
CA PHE A 197 11.98 -6.84 17.05
C PHE A 197 12.60 -8.22 17.25
N ARG A 198 11.97 -9.07 18.07
CA ARG A 198 12.43 -10.43 18.35
C ARG A 198 12.30 -11.36 17.15
N THR A 199 11.18 -11.28 16.42
CA THR A 199 10.83 -12.27 15.39
C THR A 199 11.14 -11.83 13.96
N GLN A 200 11.16 -10.51 13.69
CA GLN A 200 11.31 -9.99 12.34
C GLN A 200 12.65 -9.31 12.07
N CYS A 201 13.42 -9.00 13.11
CA CYS A 201 14.67 -8.26 12.99
C CYS A 201 15.84 -9.04 13.54
N THR A 202 16.88 -9.24 12.74
CA THR A 202 18.21 -9.64 13.23
C THR A 202 18.89 -8.47 13.94
N GLU A 203 19.90 -8.74 14.75
CA GLU A 203 20.67 -7.71 15.45
C GLU A 203 21.26 -6.67 14.46
N ARG A 204 21.90 -7.13 13.39
CA ARG A 204 22.42 -6.26 12.32
C ARG A 204 21.35 -5.41 11.63
N GLN A 205 20.09 -5.88 11.57
CA GLN A 205 19.00 -5.10 11.02
C GLN A 205 18.54 -4.02 12.01
N ARG A 206 18.53 -4.32 13.32
CA ARG A 206 18.19 -3.36 14.37
C ARG A 206 19.21 -2.22 14.43
N GLU A 207 20.50 -2.51 14.33
CA GLU A 207 21.58 -1.52 14.28
C GLU A 207 21.49 -0.53 13.11
N ARG A 208 20.83 -0.92 12.02
CA ARG A 208 20.62 -0.09 10.82
C ARG A 208 19.43 0.84 10.92
N ILE A 209 18.59 0.73 11.95
CA ILE A 209 17.42 1.59 12.12
C ILE A 209 17.89 2.93 12.67
N GLU A 210 17.83 3.94 11.82
CA GLU A 210 18.31 5.30 12.08
C GLU A 210 17.25 6.16 12.78
N ALA A 211 15.97 5.98 12.39
CA ALA A 211 14.85 6.75 12.93
C ALA A 211 13.55 5.94 13.04
N ALA A 212 12.77 6.28 14.06
CA ALA A 212 11.41 5.73 14.24
C ALA A 212 10.40 6.88 14.43
N CYS A 213 9.40 6.93 13.55
CA CYS A 213 8.25 7.83 13.67
C CYS A 213 7.14 7.13 14.45
N VAL A 214 6.74 7.70 15.58
CA VAL A 214 5.78 7.10 16.52
C VAL A 214 4.84 8.14 17.11
N ASP A 215 3.71 7.67 17.66
CA ASP A 215 2.89 8.47 18.59
C ASP A 215 3.63 8.65 19.93
N MET A 216 3.24 9.68 20.69
CA MET A 216 3.74 9.94 22.05
C MET A 216 3.18 8.93 23.07
N TRP A 217 3.19 7.64 22.72
CA TRP A 217 2.72 6.54 23.54
C TRP A 217 3.90 5.84 24.23
N PRO A 218 3.97 5.83 25.57
CA PRO A 218 5.14 5.33 26.30
C PRO A 218 5.54 3.90 25.95
N ALA A 219 4.59 3.01 25.70
CA ALA A 219 4.88 1.62 25.36
C ALA A 219 5.76 1.49 24.11
N TYR A 220 5.55 2.33 23.07
CA TYR A 220 6.38 2.30 21.86
C TYR A 220 7.75 2.90 22.12
N THR A 221 7.81 4.00 22.86
CA THR A 221 9.09 4.65 23.22
C THR A 221 9.97 3.70 24.06
N ASN A 222 9.39 3.01 25.06
CA ASN A 222 10.12 2.05 25.88
C ASN A 222 10.66 0.88 25.06
N SER A 223 9.84 0.31 24.18
CA SER A 223 10.28 -0.77 23.28
C SER A 223 11.42 -0.32 22.36
N LEU A 224 11.33 0.88 21.76
CA LEU A 224 12.40 1.44 20.93
C LEU A 224 13.70 1.63 21.70
N GLN A 225 13.64 2.20 22.90
CA GLN A 225 14.80 2.39 23.77
C GLN A 225 15.46 1.06 24.16
N GLN A 226 14.67 0.02 24.36
CA GLN A 226 15.17 -1.31 24.69
C GLN A 226 15.82 -2.02 23.51
N TRP A 227 15.20 -1.98 22.31
CA TRP A 227 15.61 -2.81 21.18
C TRP A 227 16.51 -2.10 20.17
N VAL A 228 16.39 -0.77 20.06
CA VAL A 228 17.12 0.07 19.10
C VAL A 228 17.54 1.41 19.74
N PRO A 229 18.37 1.39 20.81
CA PRO A 229 18.68 2.57 21.63
C PRO A 229 19.36 3.70 20.86
N SER A 230 20.07 3.40 19.77
CA SER A 230 20.70 4.39 18.89
C SER A 230 19.73 5.07 17.91
N CYS A 231 18.49 4.57 17.81
CA CYS A 231 17.48 5.08 16.89
C CYS A 231 16.95 6.44 17.35
N ALA A 232 16.92 7.44 16.46
CA ALA A 232 16.28 8.72 16.72
C ALA A 232 14.76 8.57 16.74
N ILE A 233 14.14 8.74 17.92
CA ILE A 233 12.68 8.73 18.04
C ILE A 233 12.16 10.08 17.56
N VAL A 234 11.24 10.08 16.60
CA VAL A 234 10.56 11.28 16.07
C VAL A 234 9.07 11.14 16.32
N TYR A 235 8.47 12.11 17.01
CA TYR A 235 7.03 12.09 17.25
C TYR A 235 6.24 12.57 16.04
N ASP A 236 5.18 11.82 15.71
CA ASP A 236 4.35 12.11 14.55
C ASP A 236 3.64 13.47 14.69
N LYS A 237 3.89 14.34 13.72
CA LYS A 237 3.26 15.66 13.60
C LYS A 237 1.74 15.61 13.72
N PHE A 238 1.10 14.60 13.09
CA PHE A 238 -0.37 14.50 13.10
C PHE A 238 -0.93 14.26 14.50
N HIS A 239 -0.25 13.44 15.30
CA HIS A 239 -0.63 13.19 16.68
C HIS A 239 -0.46 14.44 17.55
N VAL A 240 0.65 15.19 17.39
CA VAL A 240 0.83 16.48 18.06
C VAL A 240 -0.29 17.47 17.69
N LEU A 241 -0.61 17.59 16.40
CA LEU A 241 -1.69 18.49 15.96
C LEU A 241 -3.08 18.03 16.41
N GLN A 242 -3.30 16.73 16.62
CA GLN A 242 -4.53 16.22 17.24
C GLN A 242 -4.69 16.73 18.68
N HIS A 243 -3.59 16.80 19.46
CA HIS A 243 -3.64 17.39 20.80
C HIS A 243 -3.99 18.89 20.73
N ALA A 244 -3.45 19.64 19.77
CA ALA A 244 -3.85 21.04 19.55
C ALA A 244 -5.33 21.18 19.18
N ASN A 245 -5.84 20.31 18.33
CA ASN A 245 -7.26 20.26 17.99
C ASN A 245 -8.16 19.94 19.19
N ARG A 246 -7.72 19.03 20.07
CA ARG A 246 -8.42 18.73 21.34
C ARG A 246 -8.43 19.97 22.24
N ALA A 247 -7.30 20.67 22.37
CA ALA A 247 -7.21 21.89 23.17
C ALA A 247 -8.17 22.97 22.66
N VAL A 248 -8.26 23.19 21.33
CA VAL A 248 -9.26 24.11 20.74
C VAL A 248 -10.69 23.70 21.07
N ASP A 249 -11.03 22.39 20.95
CA ASP A 249 -12.37 21.92 21.25
C ASP A 249 -12.72 22.01 22.74
N GLU A 250 -11.75 21.85 23.63
CA GLU A 250 -11.93 22.06 25.07
C GLU A 250 -12.20 23.53 25.39
N VAL A 251 -11.45 24.46 24.78
CA VAL A 251 -11.72 25.91 24.92
C VAL A 251 -13.11 26.23 24.39
N ARG A 252 -13.48 25.73 23.21
CA ARG A 252 -14.82 25.92 22.64
C ARG A 252 -15.93 25.43 23.59
N ARG A 253 -15.76 24.24 24.17
CA ARG A 253 -16.73 23.69 25.14
C ARG A 253 -16.80 24.53 26.41
N ALA A 254 -15.66 24.95 26.95
CA ALA A 254 -15.64 25.80 28.14
C ALA A 254 -16.37 27.13 27.90
N GLU A 255 -16.18 27.76 26.73
CA GLU A 255 -16.88 29.00 26.36
C GLU A 255 -18.38 28.76 26.14
N PHE A 256 -18.77 27.61 25.59
CA PHE A 256 -20.17 27.23 25.42
C PHE A 256 -20.92 27.12 26.77
N PHE A 257 -20.26 26.60 27.83
CA PHE A 257 -20.88 26.46 29.15
C PHE A 257 -20.76 27.73 30.02
N ARG A 258 -19.71 28.55 29.78
CA ARG A 258 -19.48 29.78 30.52
C ARG A 258 -20.50 30.89 30.18
N GLN A 259 -20.94 30.91 28.95
CA GLN A 259 -21.84 31.96 28.44
C GLN A 259 -23.26 31.43 28.28
N GLY A 260 -24.25 32.18 28.78
CA GLY A 260 -25.66 31.91 28.56
C GLY A 260 -26.24 32.67 27.35
N GLY A 261 -27.42 32.32 26.89
CA GLY A 261 -28.16 33.05 25.87
C GLY A 261 -27.50 33.14 24.48
N ALA A 262 -27.54 34.30 23.85
CA ALA A 262 -27.07 34.55 22.49
C ALA A 262 -25.58 34.21 22.26
N PRO A 263 -24.62 34.51 23.16
CA PRO A 263 -23.22 34.11 23.00
C PRO A 263 -23.00 32.61 22.94
N ARG A 264 -23.82 31.79 23.63
CA ARG A 264 -23.78 30.33 23.55
C ARG A 264 -24.13 29.82 22.16
N ALA A 265 -25.14 30.44 21.51
CA ALA A 265 -25.56 30.07 20.16
C ALA A 265 -24.42 30.24 19.11
N VAL A 266 -23.56 31.24 19.29
CA VAL A 266 -22.44 31.54 18.40
C VAL A 266 -21.42 30.40 18.34
N VAL A 267 -21.16 29.72 19.47
CA VAL A 267 -20.16 28.65 19.58
C VAL A 267 -20.75 27.25 19.29
N LYS A 268 -22.10 27.13 19.36
CA LYS A 268 -22.83 25.89 19.11
C LYS A 268 -22.59 25.39 17.66
N GLY A 269 -22.28 24.12 17.50
CA GLY A 269 -22.14 23.52 16.17
C GLY A 269 -20.85 23.90 15.41
N LYS A 270 -19.98 24.78 15.94
CA LYS A 270 -18.79 25.31 15.25
C LYS A 270 -17.53 24.45 15.42
N ARG A 271 -17.68 23.22 15.95
CA ARG A 271 -16.52 22.32 16.16
C ARG A 271 -15.69 22.11 14.90
N TRP A 272 -16.30 21.64 13.83
CA TRP A 272 -15.57 21.32 12.60
C TRP A 272 -15.00 22.56 11.91
N LEU A 273 -15.66 23.71 12.04
CA LEU A 273 -15.14 24.98 11.56
C LEU A 273 -13.82 25.35 12.25
N LEU A 274 -13.72 25.15 13.57
CA LEU A 274 -12.54 25.44 14.37
C LEU A 274 -11.41 24.39 14.21
N LEU A 275 -11.76 23.15 13.91
CA LEU A 275 -10.75 22.10 13.71
C LEU A 275 -10.15 22.12 12.30
N THR A 276 -10.85 22.72 11.33
CA THR A 276 -10.34 22.84 9.96
C THR A 276 -9.30 23.97 9.88
N ARG A 277 -8.25 23.77 9.12
CA ARG A 277 -7.22 24.79 8.84
C ARG A 277 -7.80 25.93 8.02
N TRP A 278 -7.31 27.14 8.26
CA TRP A 278 -7.77 28.33 7.54
C TRP A 278 -7.72 28.18 6.02
N VAL A 279 -6.59 27.66 5.51
CA VAL A 279 -6.37 27.46 4.06
C VAL A 279 -7.31 26.45 3.41
N ASN A 280 -7.90 25.55 4.19
CA ASN A 280 -8.83 24.53 3.72
C ASN A 280 -10.31 24.94 3.88
N LEU A 281 -10.57 26.15 4.36
CA LEU A 281 -11.93 26.67 4.50
C LEU A 281 -12.36 27.38 3.22
N THR A 282 -13.61 27.17 2.82
CA THR A 282 -14.26 28.00 1.79
C THR A 282 -14.44 29.43 2.28
N THR A 283 -14.56 30.39 1.35
CA THR A 283 -14.76 31.83 1.67
C THR A 283 -15.90 32.06 2.67
N ASP A 284 -17.05 31.39 2.48
CA ASP A 284 -18.19 31.49 3.41
C ASP A 284 -17.84 31.01 4.82
N LYS A 285 -17.09 29.90 4.91
CA LYS A 285 -16.63 29.36 6.21
C LYS A 285 -15.60 30.27 6.87
N GLN A 286 -14.72 30.90 6.11
CA GLN A 286 -13.78 31.91 6.62
C GLN A 286 -14.53 33.11 7.17
N GLN A 287 -15.57 33.63 6.49
CA GLN A 287 -16.41 34.70 6.98
C GLN A 287 -17.15 34.30 8.26
N GLN A 288 -17.72 33.08 8.33
CA GLN A 288 -18.32 32.56 9.55
C GLN A 288 -17.32 32.48 10.70
N LEU A 289 -16.10 32.10 10.43
CA LEU A 289 -15.04 32.02 11.43
C LEU A 289 -14.59 33.40 11.92
N ASN A 290 -14.47 34.39 11.03
CA ASN A 290 -14.19 35.79 11.38
C ASN A 290 -15.29 36.35 12.26
N ARG A 291 -16.57 36.13 11.95
CA ARG A 291 -17.69 36.53 12.77
C ARG A 291 -17.65 35.87 14.15
N LEU A 292 -17.28 34.59 14.24
CA LEU A 292 -17.09 33.92 15.52
C LEU A 292 -15.96 34.59 16.33
N PHE A 293 -14.85 34.94 15.69
CA PHE A 293 -13.69 35.56 16.34
C PHE A 293 -14.01 36.97 16.88
N SER A 294 -14.78 37.78 16.17
CA SER A 294 -15.19 39.08 16.66
C SER A 294 -16.03 38.99 17.94
N LEU A 295 -16.80 37.89 18.09
CA LEU A 295 -17.70 37.65 19.23
C LEU A 295 -17.02 36.88 20.37
N ASN A 296 -15.94 36.13 20.13
CA ASN A 296 -15.26 35.36 21.16
C ASN A 296 -13.74 35.36 20.99
N ARG A 297 -13.06 36.27 21.66
CA ARG A 297 -11.62 36.46 21.62
C ARG A 297 -10.84 35.22 22.15
N ARG A 298 -11.40 34.47 23.12
CA ARG A 298 -10.70 33.27 23.66
C ARG A 298 -10.67 32.15 22.64
N VAL A 299 -11.77 31.92 21.92
CA VAL A 299 -11.83 30.93 20.83
C VAL A 299 -10.92 31.35 19.67
N MET A 300 -10.89 32.66 19.33
CA MET A 300 -9.96 33.20 18.33
C MET A 300 -8.49 32.91 18.71
N LYS A 301 -8.08 33.21 19.93
CA LYS A 301 -6.71 32.97 20.41
C LYS A 301 -6.36 31.48 20.36
N ALA A 302 -7.27 30.61 20.81
CA ALA A 302 -7.09 29.16 20.74
C ALA A 302 -6.89 28.67 19.30
N TYR A 303 -7.66 29.21 18.34
CA TYR A 303 -7.52 28.88 16.93
C TYR A 303 -6.17 29.33 16.37
N LEU A 304 -5.76 30.57 16.62
CA LEU A 304 -4.48 31.11 16.16
C LEU A 304 -3.28 30.35 16.75
N LEU A 305 -3.34 29.94 18.01
CA LEU A 305 -2.33 29.09 18.64
C LEU A 305 -2.23 27.72 17.97
N LYS A 306 -3.37 27.11 17.59
CA LYS A 306 -3.37 25.85 16.84
C LYS A 306 -2.74 26.03 15.44
N GLU A 307 -3.14 27.06 14.70
CA GLU A 307 -2.60 27.32 13.35
C GLU A 307 -1.10 27.62 13.38
N SER A 308 -0.67 28.43 14.36
CA SER A 308 0.77 28.77 14.49
C SER A 308 1.62 27.57 14.91
N LEU A 309 1.12 26.65 15.72
CA LEU A 309 1.88 25.45 16.13
C LEU A 309 2.36 24.61 14.94
N GLU A 310 1.57 24.55 13.86
CA GLU A 310 1.96 23.78 12.68
C GLU A 310 3.26 24.29 12.04
N ARG A 311 3.60 25.56 12.17
CA ARG A 311 4.83 26.15 11.65
C ARG A 311 6.09 25.57 12.28
N LEU A 312 5.97 24.91 13.44
CA LEU A 312 7.09 24.26 14.11
C LEU A 312 7.88 23.33 13.18
N TRP A 313 7.18 22.57 12.32
CA TRP A 313 7.79 21.63 11.37
C TRP A 313 8.33 22.27 10.07
N MET A 314 8.26 23.58 9.94
CA MET A 314 8.90 24.29 8.82
C MET A 314 10.39 24.54 9.09
N TYR A 315 10.83 24.47 10.33
CA TYR A 315 12.23 24.67 10.71
C TYR A 315 13.10 23.46 10.38
N THR A 316 14.34 23.74 9.97
CA THR A 316 15.34 22.72 9.60
C THR A 316 16.44 22.58 10.64
N TYR A 317 16.57 23.56 11.55
CA TYR A 317 17.59 23.62 12.60
C TYR A 317 16.95 23.59 13.98
N GLU A 318 17.47 22.73 14.86
CA GLU A 318 16.95 22.53 16.22
C GLU A 318 16.85 23.84 17.00
N GLY A 319 17.91 24.65 17.01
CA GLY A 319 17.92 25.92 17.74
C GLY A 319 16.87 26.93 17.23
N ALA A 320 16.54 26.91 15.92
CA ALA A 320 15.46 27.74 15.39
C ALA A 320 14.08 27.18 15.76
N MET A 321 13.93 25.85 15.72
CA MET A 321 12.71 25.18 16.14
C MET A 321 12.42 25.37 17.62
N LEU A 322 13.47 25.28 18.46
CA LEU A 322 13.38 25.51 19.90
C LEU A 322 12.96 26.94 20.21
N ARG A 323 13.66 27.95 19.65
CA ARG A 323 13.28 29.37 19.82
C ARG A 323 11.86 29.67 19.39
N TYR A 324 11.41 29.02 18.31
CA TYR A 324 10.01 29.15 17.88
C TYR A 324 9.04 28.55 18.90
N LEU A 325 9.36 27.38 19.44
CA LEU A 325 8.54 26.71 20.46
C LEU A 325 8.50 27.55 21.75
N GLU A 326 9.64 28.09 22.19
CA GLU A 326 9.73 29.00 23.35
C GLU A 326 8.85 30.24 23.14
N SER A 327 8.95 30.87 21.97
CA SER A 327 8.12 32.03 21.59
C SER A 327 6.63 31.66 21.59
N TRP A 328 6.27 30.46 21.04
CA TRP A 328 4.91 29.97 21.03
C TRP A 328 4.37 29.72 22.44
N ILE A 329 5.18 29.11 23.31
CA ILE A 329 4.83 28.90 24.74
C ILE A 329 4.71 30.26 25.45
N GLY A 330 5.57 31.19 25.18
CA GLY A 330 5.54 32.56 25.71
C GLY A 330 4.20 33.28 25.41
N GLN A 331 3.59 33.01 24.24
CA GLN A 331 2.26 33.53 23.90
C GLN A 331 1.13 33.02 24.80
N LEU A 332 1.32 31.91 25.52
CA LEU A 332 0.33 31.36 26.45
C LEU A 332 0.30 32.15 27.77
N ARG A 333 1.36 32.86 28.08
CA ARG A 333 1.47 33.68 29.31
C ARG A 333 0.32 34.70 29.35
N TRP A 334 -0.39 34.73 30.46
CA TRP A 334 -1.55 35.62 30.67
C TRP A 334 -2.82 35.28 29.86
N GLN A 335 -2.83 34.28 28.94
CA GLN A 335 -4.02 33.94 28.16
C GLN A 335 -5.04 33.13 28.96
N ARG A 336 -4.66 32.50 30.06
CA ARG A 336 -5.53 31.63 30.89
C ARG A 336 -6.24 30.54 30.07
N LEU A 337 -5.52 29.96 29.09
CA LEU A 337 -6.01 28.87 28.24
C LEU A 337 -5.43 27.54 28.74
N ARG A 338 -5.96 27.04 29.87
CA ARG A 338 -5.49 25.77 30.49
C ARG A 338 -5.28 24.58 29.53
N PRO A 339 -6.16 24.35 28.53
CA PRO A 339 -5.91 23.25 27.58
C PRO A 339 -4.61 23.43 26.77
N PHE A 340 -4.23 24.65 26.43
CA PHE A 340 -2.97 24.95 25.74
C PHE A 340 -1.76 24.94 26.66
N GLU A 341 -1.92 25.28 27.94
CA GLU A 341 -0.87 25.11 28.95
C GLU A 341 -0.53 23.62 29.13
N LYS A 342 -1.55 22.75 29.20
CA LYS A 342 -1.37 21.28 29.20
C LYS A 342 -0.65 20.77 27.93
N LEU A 343 -1.03 21.33 26.77
CA LEU A 343 -0.36 21.01 25.50
C LEU A 343 1.11 21.44 25.52
N ALA A 344 1.43 22.63 26.05
CA ALA A 344 2.81 23.09 26.18
C ALA A 344 3.65 22.16 27.06
N HIS A 345 3.13 21.73 28.20
CA HIS A 345 3.79 20.73 29.05
C HIS A 345 4.00 19.39 28.33
N LEU A 346 3.00 18.93 27.57
CA LEU A 346 3.15 17.73 26.75
C LEU A 346 4.30 17.88 25.75
N LEU A 347 4.39 19.01 25.05
CA LEU A 347 5.45 19.26 24.05
C LEU A 347 6.83 19.34 24.72
N LEU A 348 6.94 19.97 25.90
CA LEU A 348 8.20 20.02 26.65
C LEU A 348 8.64 18.64 27.13
N ASN A 349 7.71 17.81 27.63
CA ASN A 349 8.02 16.45 28.06
C ASN A 349 8.48 15.54 26.91
N HIS A 350 8.19 15.92 25.67
CA HIS A 350 8.53 15.15 24.46
C HIS A 350 9.45 15.95 23.52
N LEU A 351 10.21 16.92 24.08
CA LEU A 351 10.97 17.88 23.30
C LEU A 351 11.99 17.23 22.38
N ASP A 352 12.77 16.27 22.89
CA ASP A 352 13.82 15.58 22.12
C ASP A 352 13.27 14.93 20.85
N GLY A 353 12.16 14.21 20.97
CA GLY A 353 11.52 13.55 19.82
C GLY A 353 10.88 14.54 18.83
N ILE A 354 10.54 15.75 19.26
CA ILE A 354 10.10 16.82 18.38
C ILE A 354 11.31 17.43 17.63
N LEU A 355 12.41 17.71 18.34
CA LEU A 355 13.63 18.29 17.78
C LEU A 355 14.37 17.29 16.86
N ASN A 356 14.31 16.00 17.12
CA ASN A 356 14.91 14.98 16.29
C ASN A 356 14.40 15.02 14.83
N TYR A 357 13.23 15.60 14.57
CA TYR A 357 12.76 15.87 13.21
C TYR A 357 13.73 16.75 12.41
N CYS A 358 14.46 17.66 13.06
CA CYS A 358 15.47 18.48 12.39
C CYS A 358 16.70 17.67 11.97
N ARG A 359 17.08 16.64 12.74
CA ARG A 359 18.21 15.74 12.46
C ARG A 359 17.85 14.73 11.40
N VAL A 360 16.64 14.12 11.52
CA VAL A 360 16.19 13.06 10.64
C VAL A 360 14.83 13.43 10.05
N LYS A 361 14.83 13.80 8.77
CA LYS A 361 13.62 14.19 8.03
C LYS A 361 12.77 12.97 7.70
N VAL A 362 11.91 12.53 8.62
CA VAL A 362 10.95 11.45 8.36
C VAL A 362 9.76 11.94 7.55
N ARG A 363 9.18 11.04 6.75
CA ARG A 363 8.01 11.33 5.92
C ARG A 363 6.73 11.01 6.67
N PHE A 364 6.18 11.94 7.45
CA PHE A 364 4.97 11.73 8.26
C PHE A 364 3.75 11.22 7.47
N GLY A 365 3.51 11.78 6.28
CA GLY A 365 2.36 11.39 5.46
C GLY A 365 2.36 9.93 5.00
N VAL A 366 3.50 9.23 5.06
CA VAL A 366 3.61 7.81 4.66
C VAL A 366 2.87 6.90 5.64
N VAL A 367 2.97 7.16 6.95
CA VAL A 367 2.26 6.38 7.99
C VAL A 367 0.76 6.47 7.78
N GLU A 368 0.24 7.70 7.60
CA GLU A 368 -1.19 7.92 7.36
C GLU A 368 -1.66 7.25 6.06
N ALA A 369 -0.87 7.35 4.99
CA ALA A 369 -1.19 6.72 3.70
C ALA A 369 -1.27 5.18 3.81
N ILE A 370 -0.33 4.55 4.52
CA ILE A 370 -0.34 3.10 4.77
C ILE A 370 -1.58 2.70 5.55
N ASN A 371 -1.88 3.41 6.63
CA ASN A 371 -3.06 3.16 7.44
C ASN A 371 -4.36 3.36 6.64
N GLY A 372 -4.41 4.37 5.78
CA GLY A 372 -5.51 4.60 4.84
C GLY A 372 -5.73 3.42 3.89
N ASN A 373 -4.65 2.87 3.34
CA ASN A 373 -4.67 1.71 2.45
C ASN A 373 -5.15 0.44 3.16
N ILE A 374 -4.64 0.17 4.36
CA ILE A 374 -5.09 -0.98 5.15
C ILE A 374 -6.58 -0.84 5.51
N LYS A 375 -7.03 0.37 5.91
CA LYS A 375 -8.46 0.63 6.17
C LYS A 375 -9.32 0.45 4.90
N ALA A 376 -8.82 0.79 3.72
CA ALA A 376 -9.51 0.54 2.45
C ALA A 376 -9.64 -0.96 2.15
N LEU A 377 -8.57 -1.75 2.36
CA LEU A 377 -8.61 -3.21 2.26
C LEU A 377 -9.62 -3.83 3.23
N LEU A 378 -9.62 -3.37 4.49
CA LEU A 378 -10.57 -3.84 5.51
C LEU A 378 -12.02 -3.57 5.12
N ARG A 379 -12.32 -2.38 4.60
CA ARG A 379 -13.67 -2.03 4.11
C ARG A 379 -14.07 -2.90 2.93
N ARG A 380 -13.19 -3.07 1.91
CA ARG A 380 -13.45 -3.89 0.73
C ARG A 380 -13.66 -5.36 1.09
N GLY A 381 -12.84 -5.90 1.98
CA GLY A 381 -12.91 -7.31 2.42
C GLY A 381 -13.97 -7.58 3.49
N ARG A 382 -14.60 -6.56 4.05
CA ARG A 382 -15.49 -6.64 5.22
C ARG A 382 -14.80 -7.27 6.44
N GLY A 383 -13.53 -6.93 6.65
CA GLY A 383 -12.67 -7.45 7.70
C GLY A 383 -11.77 -8.62 7.26
N TYR A 384 -10.70 -8.80 7.99
CA TYR A 384 -9.74 -9.90 7.82
C TYR A 384 -9.51 -10.56 9.16
N LYS A 385 -9.70 -11.88 9.25
CA LYS A 385 -9.42 -12.65 10.47
C LYS A 385 -7.93 -13.02 10.59
N ASN A 386 -7.25 -13.20 9.46
CA ASN A 386 -5.84 -13.57 9.39
C ASN A 386 -5.01 -12.31 9.11
N LEU A 387 -4.20 -11.88 10.08
CA LEU A 387 -3.33 -10.70 9.96
C LEU A 387 -2.22 -10.90 8.94
N ARG A 388 -1.66 -12.12 8.81
CA ARG A 388 -0.65 -12.43 7.78
C ARG A 388 -1.22 -12.21 6.38
N TYR A 389 -2.44 -12.67 6.11
CA TYR A 389 -3.10 -12.44 4.84
C TYR A 389 -3.37 -10.95 4.58
N LEU A 390 -3.80 -10.20 5.60
CA LEU A 390 -3.99 -8.75 5.49
C LEU A 390 -2.67 -8.04 5.20
N LEU A 391 -1.59 -8.42 5.88
CA LEU A 391 -0.25 -7.87 5.68
C LEU A 391 0.22 -8.07 4.23
N LEU A 392 0.16 -9.31 3.73
CA LEU A 392 0.56 -9.63 2.35
C LEU A 392 -0.24 -8.83 1.31
N LYS A 393 -1.56 -8.68 1.52
CA LYS A 393 -2.41 -7.81 0.67
C LYS A 393 -1.96 -6.36 0.71
N ALA A 394 -1.64 -5.83 1.88
CA ALA A 394 -1.19 -4.45 2.04
C ALA A 394 0.20 -4.24 1.43
N GLN A 395 1.10 -5.20 1.58
CA GLN A 395 2.44 -5.21 0.95
C GLN A 395 2.34 -5.27 -0.58
N ARG A 396 1.51 -6.16 -1.12
CA ARG A 396 1.27 -6.24 -2.57
C ARG A 396 0.68 -4.94 -3.11
N MET A 397 -0.26 -4.34 -2.39
CA MET A 397 -0.83 -3.03 -2.75
C MET A 397 0.20 -1.90 -2.71
N ALA A 398 1.17 -1.93 -1.80
CA ALA A 398 2.25 -0.96 -1.74
C ALA A 398 3.25 -1.14 -2.90
N ALA A 399 3.56 -2.40 -3.26
CA ALA A 399 4.46 -2.74 -4.36
C ALA A 399 3.86 -2.35 -5.73
N THR A 400 2.60 -2.69 -5.98
CA THR A 400 1.91 -2.35 -7.23
C THR A 400 1.85 -0.86 -7.49
N ARG A 401 1.79 -0.03 -6.46
CA ARG A 401 1.91 1.44 -6.64
C ARG A 401 3.26 1.89 -7.20
N CYS A 402 4.32 1.14 -6.97
CA CYS A 402 5.63 1.40 -7.56
C CYS A 402 5.76 0.81 -8.98
N GLU A 403 5.10 -0.33 -9.25
CA GLU A 403 5.16 -1.06 -10.51
C GLU A 403 4.10 -0.58 -11.52
N ASP A 404 2.89 -0.22 -11.07
CA ASP A 404 1.79 0.22 -11.93
C ASP A 404 1.98 1.62 -12.52
N CYS A 405 2.84 2.46 -11.95
CA CYS A 405 3.36 3.61 -12.70
C CYS A 405 4.12 3.18 -13.97
N TRP A 406 4.55 1.91 -14.05
CA TRP A 406 5.24 1.31 -15.19
C TRP A 406 4.40 0.25 -15.92
N GLY A 407 3.34 -0.28 -15.30
CA GLY A 407 2.62 -1.49 -15.70
C GLY A 407 1.28 -1.26 -16.42
N LEU A 408 0.79 -0.03 -16.53
CA LEU A 408 -0.43 0.30 -17.31
C LEU A 408 -0.25 0.17 -18.82
N LEU A 409 0.86 -0.43 -19.25
CA LEU A 409 1.20 -0.70 -20.65
C LEU A 409 1.28 -2.19 -21.00
N ILE A 410 0.77 -3.09 -20.15
CA ILE A 410 0.60 -4.49 -20.55
C ILE A 410 -0.73 -4.63 -21.27
N ILE A 411 -0.68 -4.31 -22.56
CA ILE A 411 -1.72 -4.71 -23.52
C ILE A 411 -1.47 -6.19 -23.83
N PRO A 412 -2.47 -7.08 -23.68
CA PRO A 412 -2.30 -8.51 -23.97
C PRO A 412 -2.35 -8.76 -25.49
N ASN A 413 -1.37 -8.24 -26.22
CA ASN A 413 -1.20 -8.58 -27.64
C ASN A 413 0.29 -8.67 -27.97
N LEU A 414 0.77 -9.85 -28.36
CA LEU A 414 2.18 -10.19 -28.61
C LEU A 414 2.82 -9.28 -29.70
N ASP A 415 2.04 -8.81 -30.66
CA ASP A 415 2.55 -7.93 -31.73
C ASP A 415 2.85 -6.51 -31.23
N LEU A 416 2.08 -6.03 -30.26
CA LEU A 416 2.36 -4.76 -29.59
C LEU A 416 3.59 -4.85 -28.67
N GLN A 417 3.87 -6.00 -28.06
CA GLN A 417 5.11 -6.18 -27.28
C GLN A 417 6.37 -6.08 -28.15
N ARG A 418 6.34 -6.56 -29.40
CA ARG A 418 7.46 -6.41 -30.35
C ARG A 418 7.64 -4.97 -30.80
N GLN A 419 6.55 -4.25 -31.08
CA GLN A 419 6.61 -2.80 -31.37
C GLN A 419 7.08 -2.00 -30.15
N TYR A 420 6.71 -2.42 -28.93
CA TYR A 420 7.15 -1.80 -27.68
C TYR A 420 8.63 -2.02 -27.38
N ALA A 421 9.18 -3.20 -27.64
CA ALA A 421 10.62 -3.47 -27.51
C ALA A 421 11.44 -2.57 -28.45
N PHE A 422 10.94 -2.34 -29.66
CA PHE A 422 11.55 -1.43 -30.62
C PHE A 422 11.47 0.05 -30.21
N THR A 423 10.35 0.46 -29.60
CA THR A 423 10.14 1.81 -29.05
C THR A 423 10.98 2.03 -27.77
N ARG A 424 11.18 1.00 -26.96
CA ARG A 424 12.01 1.05 -25.75
C ARG A 424 13.48 1.36 -26.05
N ALA A 425 14.01 0.86 -27.18
CA ALA A 425 15.37 1.18 -27.65
C ALA A 425 15.50 2.67 -28.06
N LYS A 426 14.43 3.28 -28.65
CA LYS A 426 14.40 4.71 -28.99
C LYS A 426 14.10 5.61 -27.79
N VAL A 427 13.39 5.12 -26.78
CA VAL A 427 12.90 5.85 -25.61
C VAL A 427 13.97 6.00 -24.51
N ASN A 428 14.99 5.16 -24.50
CA ASN A 428 16.15 5.36 -23.60
C ASN A 428 16.88 6.71 -23.85
N ASN A 429 16.58 7.38 -24.95
CA ASN A 429 17.16 8.69 -25.31
C ASN A 429 16.31 9.90 -24.88
N GLY A 430 15.14 9.72 -24.19
CA GLY A 430 14.24 10.80 -23.74
C GLY A 430 13.24 11.28 -24.81
N VAL A 431 12.23 12.01 -24.37
CA VAL A 431 11.18 12.59 -25.22
C VAL A 431 11.51 14.05 -25.51
N LEU A 432 11.44 14.47 -26.78
CA LEU A 432 11.61 15.87 -27.22
C LEU A 432 10.25 16.58 -27.14
N ILE A 433 10.13 17.57 -26.26
CA ILE A 433 8.95 18.45 -26.16
C ILE A 433 9.45 19.90 -26.25
N GLY A 434 8.96 20.64 -27.21
CA GLY A 434 9.35 22.05 -27.42
C GLY A 434 10.85 22.27 -27.61
N GLY A 435 11.57 21.35 -28.27
CA GLY A 435 13.00 21.43 -28.52
C GLY A 435 13.91 21.04 -27.33
N LYS A 436 13.35 20.73 -26.18
CA LYS A 436 14.11 20.25 -25.01
C LYS A 436 13.93 18.75 -24.78
N ARG A 437 15.04 18.04 -24.56
CA ARG A 437 15.04 16.61 -24.27
C ARG A 437 14.70 16.39 -22.78
N LEU A 438 13.52 15.80 -22.51
CA LEU A 438 13.09 15.44 -21.17
C LEU A 438 13.30 13.94 -20.96
N THR A 439 13.85 13.57 -19.79
CA THR A 439 13.87 12.17 -19.39
C THR A 439 12.44 11.73 -19.02
N TRP A 440 12.14 10.45 -19.19
CA TRP A 440 10.82 9.90 -18.80
C TRP A 440 10.45 10.21 -17.35
N LYS A 441 11.42 10.27 -16.44
CA LYS A 441 11.21 10.73 -15.06
C LYS A 441 10.69 12.17 -15.01
N ALA A 442 11.25 13.07 -15.79
CA ALA A 442 10.83 14.48 -15.81
C ALA A 442 9.43 14.63 -16.45
N ALA A 443 9.11 13.86 -17.50
CA ALA A 443 7.79 13.86 -18.10
C ALA A 443 6.69 13.35 -17.15
N MET A 444 6.98 12.34 -16.33
CA MET A 444 6.06 11.86 -15.29
C MET A 444 5.87 12.88 -14.15
N TRP A 445 6.92 13.61 -13.77
CA TRP A 445 6.83 14.68 -12.76
C TRP A 445 5.99 15.88 -13.25
N ALA A 446 5.86 16.04 -14.56
CA ALA A 446 5.09 17.11 -15.17
C ALA A 446 3.61 16.77 -15.42
N ASN A 447 3.10 15.67 -14.86
CA ASN A 447 1.71 15.19 -15.05
C ASN A 447 1.30 15.07 -16.55
N LEU A 448 2.21 14.62 -17.39
CA LEU A 448 1.95 14.43 -18.80
C LEU A 448 1.52 12.98 -19.06
N CYS A 449 0.30 12.79 -19.56
CA CYS A 449 -0.12 11.51 -20.10
C CYS A 449 0.17 11.48 -21.60
N VAL A 450 1.00 10.53 -22.02
CA VAL A 450 1.35 10.34 -23.43
C VAL A 450 0.55 9.16 -23.96
N LYS A 451 -0.34 9.40 -24.92
CA LYS A 451 -1.10 8.35 -25.61
C LYS A 451 -0.54 8.20 -27.03
N ILE A 452 -0.13 7.01 -27.38
CA ILE A 452 0.26 6.68 -28.75
C ILE A 452 -0.98 6.15 -29.48
N MET A 453 -1.36 6.79 -30.57
CA MET A 453 -2.50 6.40 -31.39
C MET A 453 -2.09 5.30 -32.38
N SER A 454 -3.09 4.62 -32.95
CA SER A 454 -2.89 3.52 -33.92
C SER A 454 -2.15 3.94 -35.20
N ASP A 455 -2.10 5.23 -35.49
CA ASP A 455 -1.35 5.82 -36.61
C ASP A 455 0.12 6.16 -36.27
N GLY A 456 0.56 5.81 -35.06
CA GLY A 456 1.91 6.09 -34.58
C GLY A 456 2.14 7.52 -34.08
N LYS A 457 1.12 8.38 -34.11
CA LYS A 457 1.22 9.75 -33.60
C LYS A 457 1.06 9.77 -32.07
N MET A 458 1.81 10.65 -31.46
CA MET A 458 1.89 10.79 -30.03
C MET A 458 1.05 11.99 -29.55
N HIS A 459 -0.02 11.73 -28.82
CA HIS A 459 -0.82 12.76 -28.17
C HIS A 459 -0.40 12.93 -26.72
N VAL A 460 -0.07 14.16 -26.33
CA VAL A 460 0.31 14.54 -24.98
C VAL A 460 -0.80 15.38 -24.38
N ARG A 461 -1.40 14.92 -23.26
CA ARG A 461 -2.36 15.71 -22.48
C ARG A 461 -1.83 15.94 -21.08
N ARG A 462 -2.04 17.13 -20.57
CA ARG A 462 -1.81 17.50 -19.18
C ARG A 462 -3.08 17.26 -18.38
N PHE A 463 -2.93 16.70 -17.17
CA PHE A 463 -4.01 16.56 -16.23
C PHE A 463 -3.74 17.47 -15.03
N GLU A 464 -4.74 18.26 -14.65
CA GLU A 464 -4.70 19.09 -13.44
C GLU A 464 -4.77 18.25 -12.17
N ARG A 465 -5.28 17.01 -12.29
CA ARG A 465 -5.37 16.04 -11.21
C ARG A 465 -5.15 14.64 -11.77
N CYS A 466 -4.30 13.87 -11.13
CA CYS A 466 -4.21 12.46 -11.48
C CYS A 466 -5.40 11.72 -10.86
N ASP A 467 -6.36 11.30 -11.68
CA ASP A 467 -7.55 10.55 -11.23
C ASP A 467 -7.20 9.25 -10.50
N TYR A 468 -5.98 8.77 -10.67
CA TYR A 468 -5.50 7.52 -10.09
C TYR A 468 -4.86 7.69 -8.70
N CYS A 469 -4.12 8.77 -8.45
CA CYS A 469 -3.43 9.00 -7.19
C CYS A 469 -3.98 10.16 -6.35
N GLN A 470 -4.92 10.94 -6.86
CA GLN A 470 -5.58 12.10 -6.21
C GLN A 470 -4.61 13.11 -5.58
N ARG A 471 -3.39 13.24 -6.08
CA ARG A 471 -2.40 14.20 -5.58
C ARG A 471 -2.46 15.49 -6.40
N ASP A 472 -2.64 16.61 -5.70
CA ASP A 472 -2.38 17.93 -6.24
C ASP A 472 -0.86 18.12 -6.30
N LEU A 473 -0.32 18.29 -7.52
CA LEU A 473 1.09 18.64 -7.71
C LEU A 473 1.18 20.15 -7.95
N PRO A 474 2.23 20.84 -7.44
CA PRO A 474 2.41 22.25 -7.69
C PRO A 474 2.58 22.50 -9.17
N ILE A 475 1.80 23.43 -9.69
CA ILE A 475 1.78 23.85 -11.09
C ILE A 475 2.75 25.02 -11.21
N ASP A 476 3.89 24.82 -11.86
CA ASP A 476 4.68 25.95 -12.39
C ASP A 476 4.06 26.39 -13.70
N ALA A 477 3.40 27.55 -13.65
CA ALA A 477 2.47 28.00 -14.70
C ALA A 477 3.16 28.52 -15.98
N ASP A 478 4.45 28.83 -15.97
CA ASP A 478 5.05 29.65 -17.03
C ASP A 478 5.53 28.90 -18.28
N TRP A 479 5.80 27.61 -18.21
CA TRP A 479 6.26 26.89 -19.39
C TRP A 479 5.11 26.24 -20.22
N CYS A 480 3.88 26.25 -19.69
CA CYS A 480 2.71 25.76 -20.42
C CYS A 480 2.18 26.73 -21.50
N LYS A 481 2.50 28.01 -21.40
CA LYS A 481 2.06 29.03 -22.35
C LYS A 481 2.81 28.97 -23.70
N SER A 482 3.88 28.18 -23.77
CA SER A 482 4.74 28.08 -24.96
C SER A 482 4.55 26.82 -25.81
N LEU A 483 3.52 25.99 -25.51
CA LEU A 483 3.21 24.83 -26.35
C LEU A 483 2.28 25.26 -27.48
N PRO A 484 2.68 25.13 -28.79
CA PRO A 484 1.79 25.39 -29.89
C PRO A 484 0.62 24.41 -29.84
N SER A 485 -0.60 24.93 -30.03
CA SER A 485 -1.80 24.15 -30.28
C SER A 485 -1.56 23.30 -31.53
N MET A 486 -1.27 22.03 -31.35
CA MET A 486 -1.25 21.08 -32.45
C MET A 486 -2.68 20.63 -32.71
N GLY A 487 -3.20 20.99 -33.87
CA GLY A 487 -4.46 20.58 -34.48
C GLY A 487 -4.50 19.08 -34.79
#